data_d406332e27b22a37c0c52dba9be13f2c
#
_entry.id   d406332e27b22a37c0c52dba9be13f2c
#
_cell.length_a   1.000
_cell.length_b   1.000
_cell.length_c   1.000
_cell.angle_alpha   90.00
_cell.angle_beta   90.00
_cell.angle_gamma   90.00
#
_symmetry.space_group_name_H-M   'P 1'
#
loop_
_entity.id
_entity.type
_entity.pdbx_description
1 polymer ?
#
loop_
_entity_poly.entity_id
_entity_poly.type
_entity_poly.pdbx_seq_one_letter_code
_entity_poly.pdbx_strand_id
1 'polypeptide(L)'
;ADFMAGEIEHAIDTLGDQVDLVVVEGQGSLTNMYYAGVSLGLMHGSMPDYMVMTDEPGRTIDVSNNQMASIGDVMKLHLALMKNFKQPQFLGINLLTLKMAEDLALKKIKKIEGKHQLPVTDLVRFGDGELIDRIEQELP
;
A
#
# COMPACT_ATOMS: atom_id res chain seq x y z
N ALA A 1 1.56 -12.97 17.25
CA ALA A 1 0.82 -11.93 16.49
C ALA A 1 0.53 -10.72 17.37
N ASP A 2 0.06 -10.91 18.60
CA ASP A 2 -0.36 -9.81 19.48
C ASP A 2 0.76 -8.83 19.81
N PHE A 3 1.98 -9.32 20.03
CA PHE A 3 3.14 -8.46 20.25
C PHE A 3 3.45 -7.53 19.08
N MET A 4 3.24 -7.97 17.85
CA MET A 4 3.59 -7.21 16.66
C MET A 4 2.72 -5.97 16.52
N ALA A 5 1.41 -6.11 16.65
CA ALA A 5 0.49 -4.98 16.62
C ALA A 5 0.74 -4.01 17.79
N GLY A 6 0.90 -4.54 19.02
CA GLY A 6 1.19 -3.73 20.19
C GLY A 6 2.52 -2.96 20.13
N GLU A 7 3.58 -3.55 19.57
CA GLU A 7 4.85 -2.84 19.38
C GLU A 7 4.74 -1.69 18.35
N ILE A 8 3.98 -1.89 17.27
CA ILE A 8 3.73 -0.83 16.30
C ILE A 8 2.89 0.30 16.92
N GLU A 9 1.82 -0.04 17.63
CA GLU A 9 1.00 0.91 18.36
C GLU A 9 1.85 1.72 19.35
N HIS A 10 2.63 1.03 20.19
CA HIS A 10 3.53 1.67 21.15
C HIS A 10 4.57 2.59 20.49
N ALA A 11 5.15 2.15 19.37
CA ALA A 11 6.12 2.96 18.62
C ALA A 11 5.48 4.27 18.10
N ILE A 12 4.25 4.20 17.60
CA ILE A 12 3.52 5.37 17.10
C ILE A 12 3.11 6.27 18.28
N ASP A 13 2.56 5.73 19.35
CA ASP A 13 2.18 6.48 20.54
C ASP A 13 3.35 7.22 21.18
N THR A 14 4.54 6.63 21.12
CA THR A 14 5.78 7.26 21.65
C THR A 14 6.18 8.52 20.88
N LEU A 15 5.80 8.66 19.62
CA LEU A 15 6.04 9.87 18.84
C LEU A 15 5.17 11.03 19.33
N GLY A 16 3.96 10.75 19.82
CA GLY A 16 3.03 11.75 20.32
C GLY A 16 2.80 12.89 19.33
N ASP A 17 2.62 14.11 19.85
CA ASP A 17 2.38 15.33 19.07
C ASP A 17 3.66 15.93 18.44
N GLN A 18 4.75 15.15 18.35
CA GLN A 18 6.03 15.64 17.80
C GLN A 18 6.11 15.55 16.29
N VAL A 19 5.17 14.84 15.66
CA VAL A 19 5.14 14.59 14.21
C VAL A 19 3.72 14.77 13.67
N ASP A 20 3.63 15.35 12.47
CA ASP A 20 2.34 15.58 11.80
C ASP A 20 1.94 14.35 10.95
N LEU A 21 2.91 13.53 10.55
CA LEU A 21 2.70 12.38 9.68
C LEU A 21 3.62 11.21 10.08
N VAL A 22 3.05 10.03 10.18
CA VAL A 22 3.78 8.77 10.35
C VAL A 22 3.61 7.92 9.10
N VAL A 23 4.72 7.56 8.46
CA VAL A 23 4.72 6.64 7.31
C VAL A 23 5.16 5.26 7.78
N VAL A 24 4.28 4.28 7.64
CA VAL A 24 4.55 2.88 7.99
C VAL A 24 4.81 2.07 6.73
N GLU A 25 6.02 1.52 6.61
CA GLU A 25 6.35 0.64 5.49
C GLU A 25 5.64 -0.71 5.64
N GLY A 26 4.89 -1.10 4.61
CA GLY A 26 4.23 -2.40 4.54
C GLY A 26 5.21 -3.55 4.31
N GLN A 27 4.81 -4.76 4.67
CA GLN A 27 5.57 -5.99 4.49
C GLN A 27 4.81 -7.01 3.65
N GLY A 28 5.39 -7.44 2.54
CA GLY A 28 4.84 -8.48 1.69
C GLY A 28 3.38 -8.20 1.27
N SER A 29 2.49 -9.15 1.50
CA SER A 29 1.08 -9.02 1.16
C SER A 29 0.20 -9.82 2.11
N LEU A 30 -1.01 -9.34 2.36
CA LEU A 30 -2.05 -10.10 3.08
C LEU A 30 -2.44 -11.42 2.37
N THR A 31 -2.13 -11.54 1.08
CA THR A 31 -2.39 -12.75 0.30
C THR A 31 -1.19 -13.69 0.19
N ASN A 32 -0.05 -13.34 0.78
CA ASN A 32 1.14 -14.19 0.80
C ASN A 32 1.22 -14.99 2.09
N MET A 33 1.34 -16.31 2.00
CA MET A 33 1.32 -17.21 3.16
C MET A 33 2.45 -16.98 4.18
N TYR A 34 3.58 -16.40 3.79
CA TYR A 34 4.70 -16.12 4.70
C TYR A 34 4.58 -14.76 5.38
N TYR A 35 3.93 -13.80 4.75
CA TYR A 35 3.95 -12.40 5.20
C TYR A 35 2.58 -11.87 5.64
N ALA A 36 1.50 -12.62 5.41
CA ALA A 36 0.14 -12.19 5.75
C ALA A 36 -0.02 -11.78 7.23
N GLY A 37 0.57 -12.55 8.14
CA GLY A 37 0.51 -12.26 9.58
C GLY A 37 1.24 -10.97 9.97
N VAL A 38 2.38 -10.70 9.34
CA VAL A 38 3.14 -9.46 9.57
C VAL A 38 2.38 -8.25 9.00
N SER A 39 1.91 -8.35 7.76
CA SER A 39 1.12 -7.29 7.11
C SER A 39 -0.14 -6.96 7.90
N LEU A 40 -0.82 -7.98 8.46
CA LEU A 40 -1.99 -7.79 9.30
C LEU A 40 -1.63 -7.11 10.63
N GLY A 41 -0.54 -7.53 11.27
CA GLY A 41 -0.04 -6.94 12.51
C GLY A 41 0.35 -5.46 12.34
N LEU A 42 1.05 -5.12 11.25
CA LEU A 42 1.37 -3.74 10.90
C LEU A 42 0.11 -2.90 10.71
N MET A 43 -0.85 -3.41 9.95
CA MET A 43 -2.10 -2.70 9.65
C MET A 43 -2.96 -2.48 10.92
N HIS A 44 -3.04 -3.47 11.80
CA HIS A 44 -3.80 -3.34 13.06
C HIS A 44 -3.07 -2.46 14.08
N GLY A 45 -1.75 -2.54 14.16
CA GLY A 45 -0.98 -1.71 15.09
C GLY A 45 -0.90 -0.24 14.67
N SER A 46 -0.82 0.01 13.37
CA SER A 46 -0.75 1.39 12.85
C SER A 46 -2.11 2.06 12.69
N MET A 47 -3.19 1.31 12.54
CA MET A 47 -4.54 1.86 12.31
C MET A 47 -4.55 3.02 11.30
N PRO A 48 -4.07 2.80 10.06
CA PRO A 48 -3.81 3.88 9.11
C PRO A 48 -5.08 4.65 8.73
N ASP A 49 -4.96 5.96 8.53
CA ASP A 49 -6.01 6.78 7.92
C ASP A 49 -6.00 6.61 6.40
N TYR A 50 -4.79 6.54 5.86
CA TYR A 50 -4.56 6.46 4.43
C TYR A 50 -3.61 5.32 4.08
N MET A 51 -3.77 4.78 2.88
CA MET A 51 -2.93 3.72 2.35
C MET A 51 -2.50 4.03 0.91
N VAL A 52 -1.29 3.62 0.56
CA VAL A 52 -0.81 3.59 -0.82
C VAL A 52 -0.53 2.13 -1.18
N MET A 53 -1.16 1.65 -2.24
CA MET A 53 -0.92 0.30 -2.74
C MET A 53 0.38 0.27 -3.54
N THR A 54 1.28 -0.67 -3.23
CA THR A 54 2.48 -0.89 -4.05
C THR A 54 2.42 -2.24 -4.74
N ASP A 55 2.75 -2.28 -6.05
CA ASP A 55 2.72 -3.50 -6.87
C ASP A 55 3.83 -3.54 -7.92
N GLU A 56 4.29 -4.74 -8.26
CA GLU A 56 5.19 -5.02 -9.39
C GLU A 56 4.38 -5.64 -10.54
N PRO A 57 3.92 -4.84 -11.53
CA PRO A 57 2.88 -5.25 -12.48
C PRO A 57 3.29 -6.36 -13.46
N GLY A 58 4.54 -6.74 -13.51
CA GLY A 58 5.03 -7.90 -14.29
C GLY A 58 5.07 -9.20 -13.49
N ARG A 59 4.88 -9.12 -12.18
CA ARG A 59 4.97 -10.26 -11.29
C ARG A 59 3.59 -10.89 -11.10
N THR A 60 3.45 -12.15 -11.48
CA THR A 60 2.18 -12.89 -11.37
C THR A 60 2.22 -14.04 -10.37
N ILE A 61 3.43 -14.41 -9.96
CA ILE A 61 3.68 -15.50 -9.00
C ILE A 61 4.45 -14.95 -7.81
N ASP A 62 4.02 -15.29 -6.62
CA ASP A 62 4.67 -14.91 -5.38
C ASP A 62 5.90 -15.77 -5.04
N VAL A 63 6.56 -15.47 -3.93
CA VAL A 63 7.74 -16.23 -3.45
C VAL A 63 7.41 -17.66 -3.01
N SER A 64 6.14 -17.97 -2.81
CA SER A 64 5.62 -19.28 -2.45
C SER A 64 5.17 -20.08 -3.68
N ASN A 65 5.42 -19.57 -4.88
CA ASN A 65 4.98 -20.14 -6.16
C ASN A 65 3.46 -20.19 -6.34
N ASN A 66 2.73 -19.28 -5.68
CA ASN A 66 1.29 -19.14 -5.84
C ASN A 66 0.95 -17.97 -6.76
N GLN A 67 -0.20 -18.08 -7.45
CA GLN A 67 -0.73 -16.99 -8.26
C GLN A 67 -1.04 -15.79 -7.36
N MET A 68 -0.51 -14.62 -7.71
CA MET A 68 -0.78 -13.39 -6.99
C MET A 68 -2.21 -12.90 -7.21
N ALA A 69 -2.83 -12.37 -6.16
CA ALA A 69 -4.11 -11.69 -6.26
C ALA A 69 -3.97 -10.37 -7.04
N SER A 70 -5.06 -9.91 -7.65
CA SER A 70 -5.05 -8.62 -8.33
C SER A 70 -4.94 -7.45 -7.34
N ILE A 71 -4.38 -6.32 -7.78
CA ILE A 71 -4.32 -5.07 -6.98
C ILE A 71 -5.69 -4.77 -6.35
N GLY A 72 -6.76 -4.81 -7.14
CA GLY A 72 -8.10 -4.51 -6.65
C GLY A 72 -8.61 -5.48 -5.57
N ASP A 73 -8.26 -6.76 -5.66
CA ASP A 73 -8.67 -7.75 -4.66
C ASP A 73 -7.87 -7.57 -3.37
N VAL A 74 -6.57 -7.27 -3.48
CA VAL A 74 -5.74 -6.96 -2.31
C VAL A 74 -6.24 -5.69 -1.61
N MET A 75 -6.55 -4.62 -2.34
CA MET A 75 -7.12 -3.39 -1.78
C MET A 75 -8.45 -3.66 -1.06
N LYS A 76 -9.36 -4.41 -1.69
CA LYS A 76 -10.65 -4.80 -1.07
C LYS A 76 -10.44 -5.60 0.21
N LEU A 77 -9.46 -6.50 0.24
CA LEU A 77 -9.14 -7.28 1.43
C LEU A 77 -8.67 -6.39 2.58
N HIS A 78 -7.79 -5.43 2.32
CA HIS A 78 -7.35 -4.45 3.33
C HIS A 78 -8.55 -3.69 3.93
N LEU A 79 -9.41 -3.14 3.09
CA LEU A 79 -10.60 -2.41 3.53
C LEU A 79 -11.57 -3.32 4.31
N ALA A 80 -11.75 -4.56 3.88
CA ALA A 80 -12.63 -5.52 4.55
C ALA A 80 -12.13 -5.89 5.96
N LEU A 81 -10.83 -6.04 6.14
CA LEU A 81 -10.22 -6.35 7.44
C LEU A 81 -10.27 -5.16 8.40
N MET A 82 -10.17 -3.93 7.88
CA MET A 82 -10.18 -2.71 8.70
C MET A 82 -11.58 -2.20 9.04
N LYS A 83 -12.61 -2.53 8.29
CA LYS A 83 -13.95 -1.90 8.35
C LYS A 83 -14.60 -1.81 9.73
N ASN A 84 -14.27 -2.74 10.63
CA ASN A 84 -14.83 -2.78 11.99
C ASN A 84 -14.02 -1.97 13.01
N PHE A 85 -12.86 -1.47 12.62
CA PHE A 85 -11.94 -0.70 13.46
C PHE A 85 -11.82 0.75 12.98
N LYS A 86 -11.49 0.91 11.72
CA LYS A 86 -11.28 2.20 11.05
C LYS A 86 -11.65 2.05 9.57
N GLN A 87 -11.97 3.15 8.91
CA GLN A 87 -12.27 3.13 7.47
C GLN A 87 -11.18 3.89 6.70
N PRO A 88 -10.01 3.26 6.49
CA PRO A 88 -8.92 3.91 5.77
C PRO A 88 -9.28 4.08 4.28
N GLN A 89 -8.60 5.03 3.64
CA GLN A 89 -8.76 5.29 2.22
C GLN A 89 -7.46 4.98 1.47
N PHE A 90 -7.58 4.45 0.23
CA PHE A 90 -6.44 4.39 -0.67
C PHE A 90 -6.31 5.73 -1.40
N LEU A 91 -5.14 6.37 -1.26
CA LEU A 91 -4.85 7.64 -1.94
C LEU A 91 -4.26 7.45 -3.32
N GLY A 92 -3.61 6.31 -3.57
CA GLY A 92 -3.03 6.02 -4.87
C GLY A 92 -2.34 4.67 -4.93
N ILE A 93 -1.66 4.44 -6.07
CA ILE A 93 -0.96 3.20 -6.36
C ILE A 93 0.45 3.53 -6.85
N ASN A 94 1.46 2.99 -6.19
CA ASN A 94 2.84 3.02 -6.64
C ASN A 94 3.19 1.72 -7.37
N LEU A 95 3.73 1.81 -8.58
CA LEU A 95 4.15 0.65 -9.35
C LEU A 95 5.67 0.55 -9.42
N LEU A 96 6.19 -0.66 -9.37
CA LEU A 96 7.60 -0.95 -9.58
C LEU A 96 7.79 -1.45 -11.02
N THR A 97 8.11 -0.56 -11.94
CA THR A 97 8.18 -0.85 -13.38
C THR A 97 9.60 -0.95 -13.94
N LEU A 98 10.63 -1.01 -13.08
CA LEU A 98 12.04 -1.00 -13.47
C LEU A 98 12.42 -2.09 -14.50
N LYS A 99 11.73 -3.23 -14.50
CA LYS A 99 11.96 -4.34 -15.43
C LYS A 99 11.19 -4.22 -16.75
N MET A 100 10.41 -3.15 -16.93
CA MET A 100 9.59 -2.92 -18.12
C MET A 100 10.21 -1.88 -19.04
N ALA A 101 9.98 -1.99 -20.35
CA ALA A 101 10.25 -0.92 -21.29
C ALA A 101 9.37 0.29 -20.93
N GLU A 102 9.89 1.51 -21.13
CA GLU A 102 9.26 2.74 -20.65
C GLU A 102 7.84 2.95 -21.22
N ASP A 103 7.68 2.72 -22.52
CA ASP A 103 6.39 2.86 -23.20
C ASP A 103 5.35 1.86 -22.63
N LEU A 104 5.77 0.65 -22.27
CA LEU A 104 4.91 -0.35 -21.63
C LEU A 104 4.59 0.02 -20.19
N ALA A 105 5.55 0.58 -19.46
CA ALA A 105 5.33 1.07 -18.10
C ALA A 105 4.28 2.18 -18.07
N LEU A 106 4.44 3.19 -18.92
CA LEU A 106 3.48 4.30 -19.02
C LEU A 106 2.07 3.85 -19.44
N LYS A 107 1.97 2.91 -20.40
CA LYS A 107 0.69 2.29 -20.77
C LYS A 107 0.05 1.55 -19.61
N LYS A 108 0.88 0.86 -18.80
CA LYS A 108 0.40 0.10 -17.63
C LYS A 108 -0.10 1.02 -16.54
N ILE A 109 0.62 2.11 -16.25
CA ILE A 109 0.21 3.16 -15.31
C ILE A 109 -1.18 3.69 -15.70
N LYS A 110 -1.35 4.20 -16.91
CA LYS A 110 -2.63 4.73 -17.41
C LYS A 110 -3.77 3.72 -17.34
N LYS A 111 -3.49 2.43 -17.64
CA LYS A 111 -4.50 1.37 -17.57
C LYS A 111 -4.96 1.11 -16.14
N ILE A 112 -4.05 1.10 -15.17
CA ILE A 112 -4.36 0.86 -13.76
C ILE A 112 -5.07 2.07 -13.17
N GLU A 113 -4.62 3.27 -13.47
CA GLU A 113 -5.25 4.54 -13.09
C GLU A 113 -6.71 4.60 -13.57
N GLY A 114 -6.97 4.37 -14.85
CA GLY A 114 -8.33 4.34 -15.38
C GLY A 114 -9.21 3.24 -14.78
N LYS A 115 -8.63 2.11 -14.37
CA LYS A 115 -9.37 1.00 -13.74
C LYS A 115 -9.77 1.29 -12.29
N HIS A 116 -8.86 1.92 -11.54
CA HIS A 116 -9.03 2.11 -10.09
C HIS A 116 -9.48 3.51 -9.70
N GLN A 117 -9.43 4.47 -10.64
CA GLN A 117 -9.78 5.88 -10.43
C GLN A 117 -8.97 6.51 -9.28
N LEU A 118 -7.70 6.14 -9.20
CA LEU A 118 -6.72 6.62 -8.24
C LEU A 118 -5.47 7.08 -8.98
N PRO A 119 -4.72 8.06 -8.48
CA PRO A 119 -3.39 8.40 -8.98
C PRO A 119 -2.48 7.17 -9.02
N VAL A 120 -1.76 6.97 -10.13
CA VAL A 120 -0.83 5.86 -10.31
C VAL A 120 0.49 6.38 -10.85
N THR A 121 1.59 6.03 -10.19
CA THR A 121 2.94 6.38 -10.65
C THR A 121 3.93 5.25 -10.34
N ASP A 122 5.15 5.36 -10.85
CA ASP A 122 6.34 4.70 -10.33
C ASP A 122 7.23 5.80 -9.75
N LEU A 123 7.19 5.95 -8.43
CA LEU A 123 7.89 7.01 -7.70
C LEU A 123 9.40 7.04 -7.98
N VAL A 124 10.00 5.86 -8.19
CA VAL A 124 11.44 5.73 -8.44
C VAL A 124 11.80 6.15 -9.87
N ARG A 125 10.93 5.85 -10.83
CA ARG A 125 11.25 5.98 -12.24
C ARG A 125 10.70 7.25 -12.89
N PHE A 126 9.50 7.66 -12.50
CA PHE A 126 8.78 8.78 -13.11
C PHE A 126 8.48 9.92 -12.15
N GLY A 127 8.90 9.78 -10.89
CA GLY A 127 8.64 10.77 -9.84
C GLY A 127 7.24 10.62 -9.24
N ASP A 128 6.87 11.61 -8.47
CA ASP A 128 5.71 11.64 -7.58
C ASP A 128 4.35 11.74 -8.32
N GLY A 129 4.32 12.44 -9.47
CA GLY A 129 3.08 12.66 -10.20
C GLY A 129 1.97 13.22 -9.31
N GLU A 130 0.73 12.86 -9.61
CA GLU A 130 -0.44 13.28 -8.82
C GLU A 130 -0.58 12.56 -7.47
N LEU A 131 0.28 11.58 -7.17
CA LEU A 131 0.18 10.79 -5.93
C LEU A 131 0.54 11.63 -4.71
N ILE A 132 1.62 12.39 -4.76
CA ILE A 132 2.04 13.26 -3.64
C ILE A 132 1.06 14.43 -3.48
N ASP A 133 0.64 15.05 -4.57
CA ASP A 133 -0.39 16.09 -4.53
C ASP A 133 -1.67 15.61 -3.83
N ARG A 134 -2.08 14.37 -4.11
CA ARG A 134 -3.24 13.74 -3.46
C ARG A 134 -3.00 13.51 -1.98
N ILE A 135 -1.82 13.08 -1.58
CA ILE A 135 -1.45 12.90 -0.17
C ILE A 135 -1.48 14.24 0.55
N GLU A 136 -0.85 15.28 -0.01
CA GLU A 136 -0.83 16.63 0.58
C GLU A 136 -2.22 17.24 0.76
N GLN A 137 -3.15 16.96 -0.13
CA GLN A 137 -4.54 17.43 -0.04
C GLN A 137 -5.34 16.80 1.12
N GLU A 138 -4.96 15.60 1.54
CA GLU A 138 -5.64 14.87 2.61
C GLU A 138 -4.99 15.08 3.98
N LEU A 139 -3.79 15.65 4.01
CA LEU A 139 -3.13 16.01 5.28
C LEU A 139 -3.83 17.23 5.89
N PRO A 140 -3.96 17.28 7.23
CA PRO A 140 -4.59 18.38 7.95
C PRO A 140 -3.82 19.71 7.85
#